data_aae936196d2644305b12d8362a9d381d
#
_entry.id   aae936196d2644305b12d8362a9d381d
#
_cell.length_a   1.000
_cell.length_b   1.000
_cell.length_c   1.000
_cell.angle_alpha   90.00
_cell.angle_beta   90.00
_cell.angle_gamma   90.00
#
_symmetry.space_group_name_H-M   'P 1'
#
loop_
_entity.id
_entity.type
_entity.pdbx_description
1 polymer ?
#
loop_
_entity_poly.entity_id
_entity_poly.type
_entity_poly.pdbx_seq_one_letter_code
_entity_poly.pdbx_strand_id
1 'polypeptide(L)'
;YADLEGQVKIAEQRVQRGASANDVARTVEHLTALVADARVVGDIKSLETRVGVLAEQLGSLTKEQAEQAQQALQDALAHRTALVEEAEALAAVDPARAQWKQITAQLDDVFARWQQHQHDGPRIPKNEANDLWKRFRAARSTVDQHRRAFYSELDAQHRDARTRKQELVAQAEALAPRGSDAIPDYRQLLDDWKNAGRAGKRHDDALWARFKAAGDVLFEQRHAESAAENEEFSANLEAKQALLTEAEPLLQATDRVAARKTLTGIQRRWDEIGKVPRADVRRVEDRLRAIEDHVRGLEDAHWKESNPERKARQNGLASQQ
;
A
#
# COMPACT_ATOMS: atom_id res chain seq x y z
N TYR A 1 -20.54 -0.23 -88.25
CA TYR A 1 -20.65 -1.44 -87.41
C TYR A 1 -19.41 -1.73 -86.61
N ALA A 2 -18.22 -1.84 -87.25
CA ALA A 2 -16.97 -2.19 -86.60
C ALA A 2 -16.60 -1.25 -85.45
N ASP A 3 -16.84 0.05 -85.52
CA ASP A 3 -16.58 1.02 -84.46
C ASP A 3 -17.55 0.80 -83.28
N LEU A 4 -18.85 0.55 -83.59
CA LEU A 4 -19.85 0.29 -82.58
C LEU A 4 -19.56 -1.04 -81.79
N GLU A 5 -19.19 -2.10 -82.60
CA GLU A 5 -18.75 -3.36 -82.05
C GLU A 5 -17.50 -3.21 -81.09
N GLY A 6 -16.55 -2.39 -81.55
CA GLY A 6 -15.36 -2.05 -80.76
C GLY A 6 -15.71 -1.38 -79.44
N GLN A 7 -16.63 -0.43 -79.40
CA GLN A 7 -17.12 0.25 -78.21
C GLN A 7 -17.86 -0.72 -77.25
N VAL A 8 -18.71 -1.60 -77.78
CA VAL A 8 -19.38 -2.63 -76.97
C VAL A 8 -18.36 -3.55 -76.34
N LYS A 9 -17.36 -4.02 -77.06
CA LYS A 9 -16.28 -4.88 -76.54
C LYS A 9 -15.46 -4.18 -75.42
N ILE A 10 -15.20 -2.90 -75.55
CA ILE A 10 -14.49 -2.11 -74.47
C ILE A 10 -15.39 -2.05 -73.25
N ALA A 11 -16.69 -1.82 -73.40
CA ALA A 11 -17.60 -1.77 -72.25
C ALA A 11 -17.68 -3.14 -71.53
N GLU A 12 -17.77 -4.25 -72.28
CA GLU A 12 -17.71 -5.61 -71.72
C GLU A 12 -16.44 -5.88 -70.95
N GLN A 13 -15.28 -5.50 -71.48
CA GLN A 13 -14.01 -5.65 -70.82
C GLN A 13 -13.89 -4.82 -69.51
N ARG A 14 -14.48 -3.61 -69.51
CA ARG A 14 -14.52 -2.79 -68.31
C ARG A 14 -15.37 -3.44 -67.22
N VAL A 15 -16.53 -3.95 -67.54
CA VAL A 15 -17.38 -4.69 -66.57
C VAL A 15 -16.64 -5.93 -66.05
N GLN A 16 -16.00 -6.72 -66.91
CA GLN A 16 -15.23 -7.92 -66.51
C GLN A 16 -14.03 -7.61 -65.64
N ARG A 17 -13.41 -6.44 -65.80
CA ARG A 17 -12.28 -5.99 -64.96
C ARG A 17 -12.72 -5.35 -63.65
N GLY A 18 -14.02 -5.37 -63.32
CA GLY A 18 -14.53 -4.85 -62.04
C GLY A 18 -14.60 -3.31 -61.98
N ALA A 19 -14.81 -2.65 -63.12
CA ALA A 19 -15.07 -1.21 -63.12
C ALA A 19 -16.32 -0.88 -62.29
N SER A 20 -16.35 0.31 -61.65
CA SER A 20 -17.52 0.72 -60.89
C SER A 20 -18.73 0.89 -61.80
N ALA A 21 -19.94 0.56 -61.30
CA ALA A 21 -21.17 0.71 -62.06
C ALA A 21 -21.33 2.14 -62.62
N ASN A 22 -20.95 3.17 -61.82
CA ASN A 22 -21.05 4.57 -62.24
C ASN A 22 -20.11 4.93 -63.40
N ASP A 23 -18.94 4.28 -63.50
CA ASP A 23 -17.98 4.53 -64.59
C ASP A 23 -18.42 3.95 -65.95
N VAL A 24 -19.22 2.88 -65.87
CA VAL A 24 -19.71 2.18 -67.10
C VAL A 24 -21.12 2.62 -67.46
N ALA A 25 -21.90 3.12 -66.51
CA ALA A 25 -23.32 3.46 -66.69
C ALA A 25 -23.58 4.36 -67.90
N ARG A 26 -22.85 5.46 -68.02
CA ARG A 26 -22.98 6.40 -69.16
C ARG A 26 -22.58 5.80 -70.47
N THR A 27 -21.57 4.92 -70.49
CA THR A 27 -21.13 4.23 -71.72
C THR A 27 -22.20 3.24 -72.18
N VAL A 28 -22.80 2.45 -71.27
CA VAL A 28 -23.86 1.48 -71.59
C VAL A 28 -25.12 2.19 -72.04
N GLU A 29 -25.53 3.26 -71.37
CA GLU A 29 -26.68 4.08 -71.76
C GLU A 29 -26.48 4.68 -73.14
N HIS A 30 -25.31 5.23 -73.43
CA HIS A 30 -24.96 5.75 -74.79
C HIS A 30 -24.95 4.65 -75.82
N LEU A 31 -24.38 3.49 -75.52
CA LEU A 31 -24.38 2.35 -76.46
C LEU A 31 -25.79 1.83 -76.71
N THR A 32 -26.66 1.81 -75.70
CA THR A 32 -28.06 1.42 -75.85
C THR A 32 -28.76 2.35 -76.82
N ALA A 33 -28.61 3.65 -76.75
CA ALA A 33 -29.20 4.62 -77.64
C ALA A 33 -28.63 4.51 -79.10
N LEU A 34 -27.28 4.35 -79.22
CA LEU A 34 -26.63 4.21 -80.50
C LEU A 34 -27.04 2.93 -81.24
N VAL A 35 -27.20 1.81 -80.56
CA VAL A 35 -27.60 0.55 -81.16
C VAL A 35 -29.08 0.57 -81.59
N ALA A 36 -29.96 1.24 -80.85
CA ALA A 36 -31.39 1.38 -81.12
C ALA A 36 -31.64 2.24 -82.40
N ASP A 37 -30.82 3.24 -82.69
CA ASP A 37 -30.91 4.11 -83.84
C ASP A 37 -29.90 3.78 -84.96
N ALA A 38 -29.25 2.62 -84.93
CA ALA A 38 -28.21 2.23 -85.85
C ALA A 38 -28.72 1.93 -87.25
N ARG A 39 -28.33 2.75 -88.28
CA ARG A 39 -28.59 2.58 -89.70
C ARG A 39 -27.32 2.10 -90.42
N VAL A 40 -26.76 0.99 -89.98
CA VAL A 40 -25.50 0.45 -90.53
C VAL A 40 -25.71 -0.97 -91.06
N VAL A 41 -24.87 -1.38 -92.00
CA VAL A 41 -24.87 -2.75 -92.49
C VAL A 41 -24.05 -3.65 -91.61
N GLY A 42 -24.68 -4.65 -90.98
CA GLY A 42 -24.07 -5.59 -90.11
C GLY A 42 -25.10 -6.31 -89.19
N ASP A 43 -24.63 -7.18 -88.33
CA ASP A 43 -25.48 -7.92 -87.36
C ASP A 43 -25.83 -7.06 -86.15
N ILE A 44 -26.77 -6.11 -86.33
CA ILE A 44 -27.23 -5.18 -85.30
C ILE A 44 -27.95 -5.92 -84.19
N LYS A 45 -28.66 -7.02 -84.44
CA LYS A 45 -29.36 -7.85 -83.46
C LYS A 45 -28.41 -8.45 -82.42
N SER A 46 -27.23 -8.89 -82.89
CA SER A 46 -26.20 -9.37 -82.00
C SER A 46 -25.66 -8.26 -81.06
N LEU A 47 -25.48 -7.03 -81.57
CA LEU A 47 -25.09 -5.89 -80.78
C LEU A 47 -26.17 -5.46 -79.78
N GLU A 48 -27.45 -5.45 -80.18
CA GLU A 48 -28.60 -5.20 -79.32
C GLU A 48 -28.64 -6.20 -78.14
N THR A 49 -28.45 -7.48 -78.41
CA THR A 49 -28.42 -8.54 -77.39
C THR A 49 -27.26 -8.34 -76.48
N ARG A 50 -26.04 -8.05 -76.94
CA ARG A 50 -24.84 -7.82 -76.13
C ARG A 50 -24.97 -6.56 -75.23
N VAL A 51 -25.54 -5.49 -75.80
CA VAL A 51 -25.78 -4.25 -74.97
C VAL A 51 -26.90 -4.51 -73.98
N GLY A 52 -27.93 -5.28 -74.31
CA GLY A 52 -28.95 -5.70 -73.33
C GLY A 52 -28.38 -6.51 -72.18
N VAL A 53 -27.49 -7.47 -72.48
CA VAL A 53 -26.77 -8.24 -71.42
C VAL A 53 -25.87 -7.32 -70.55
N LEU A 54 -25.20 -6.35 -71.19
CA LEU A 54 -24.40 -5.35 -70.43
C LEU A 54 -25.29 -4.49 -69.52
N ALA A 55 -26.49 -4.10 -69.98
CA ALA A 55 -27.44 -3.32 -69.16
C ALA A 55 -27.93 -4.11 -67.93
N GLU A 56 -28.22 -5.40 -68.08
CA GLU A 56 -28.61 -6.32 -67.02
C GLU A 56 -27.44 -6.52 -66.00
N GLN A 57 -26.23 -6.78 -66.52
CA GLN A 57 -25.02 -6.89 -65.70
C GLN A 57 -24.75 -5.61 -64.94
N LEU A 58 -24.92 -4.43 -65.54
CA LEU A 58 -24.80 -3.15 -64.87
C LEU A 58 -25.83 -2.97 -63.76
N GLY A 59 -27.11 -3.39 -64.02
CA GLY A 59 -28.17 -3.37 -63.01
C GLY A 59 -27.81 -4.23 -61.79
N SER A 60 -27.33 -5.45 -62.02
CA SER A 60 -26.86 -6.35 -60.92
C SER A 60 -25.67 -5.79 -60.20
N LEU A 61 -24.69 -5.30 -60.95
CA LEU A 61 -23.47 -4.67 -60.33
C LEU A 61 -23.82 -3.44 -59.48
N THR A 62 -24.75 -2.61 -59.98
CA THR A 62 -25.22 -1.43 -59.23
C THR A 62 -25.88 -1.83 -57.90
N LYS A 63 -26.71 -2.88 -57.96
CA LYS A 63 -27.39 -3.41 -56.77
C LYS A 63 -26.40 -3.99 -55.77
N GLU A 64 -25.47 -4.84 -56.23
CA GLU A 64 -24.43 -5.43 -55.37
C GLU A 64 -23.53 -4.38 -54.72
N GLN A 65 -23.12 -3.37 -55.48
CA GLN A 65 -22.28 -2.26 -54.92
C GLN A 65 -23.07 -1.41 -53.92
N ALA A 66 -24.37 -1.19 -54.14
CA ALA A 66 -25.22 -0.48 -53.20
C ALA A 66 -25.40 -1.29 -51.88
N GLU A 67 -25.62 -2.60 -51.99
CA GLU A 67 -25.70 -3.50 -50.81
C GLU A 67 -24.39 -3.54 -50.03
N GLN A 68 -23.24 -3.66 -50.74
CA GLN A 68 -21.93 -3.63 -50.12
C GLN A 68 -21.66 -2.28 -49.43
N ALA A 69 -22.00 -1.15 -50.06
CA ALA A 69 -21.85 0.17 -49.48
C ALA A 69 -22.74 0.36 -48.23
N GLN A 70 -23.97 -0.16 -48.28
CA GLN A 70 -24.88 -0.13 -47.13
C GLN A 70 -24.35 -0.99 -45.98
N GLN A 71 -23.83 -2.19 -46.26
CA GLN A 71 -23.24 -3.07 -45.24
C GLN A 71 -22.01 -2.41 -44.63
N ALA A 72 -21.10 -1.86 -45.43
CA ALA A 72 -19.91 -1.16 -44.93
C ALA A 72 -20.27 0.03 -44.03
N LEU A 73 -21.34 0.75 -44.34
CA LEU A 73 -21.85 1.83 -43.50
C LEU A 73 -22.38 1.30 -42.15
N GLN A 74 -23.15 0.21 -42.18
CA GLN A 74 -23.68 -0.42 -40.95
C GLN A 74 -22.55 -0.92 -40.08
N ASP A 75 -21.54 -1.57 -40.65
CA ASP A 75 -20.37 -2.07 -39.95
C ASP A 75 -19.56 -0.90 -39.32
N ALA A 76 -19.41 0.21 -40.03
CA ALA A 76 -18.74 1.40 -39.56
C ALA A 76 -19.48 2.05 -38.38
N LEU A 77 -20.81 2.13 -38.46
CA LEU A 77 -21.67 2.61 -37.39
C LEU A 77 -21.58 1.72 -36.15
N ALA A 78 -21.67 0.40 -36.33
CA ALA A 78 -21.56 -0.58 -35.25
C ALA A 78 -20.20 -0.46 -34.56
N HIS A 79 -19.11 -0.38 -35.34
CA HIS A 79 -17.78 -0.23 -34.79
C HIS A 79 -17.61 1.05 -33.95
N ARG A 80 -18.08 2.22 -34.46
CA ARG A 80 -18.02 3.47 -33.69
C ARG A 80 -18.94 3.46 -32.48
N THR A 81 -20.10 2.82 -32.57
CA THR A 81 -20.99 2.65 -31.41
C THR A 81 -20.31 1.83 -30.32
N ALA A 82 -19.64 0.73 -30.68
CA ALA A 82 -18.90 -0.10 -29.72
C ALA A 82 -17.79 0.69 -29.01
N LEU A 83 -17.06 1.56 -29.73
CA LEU A 83 -16.04 2.44 -29.10
C LEU A 83 -16.67 3.45 -28.11
N VAL A 84 -17.85 3.99 -28.45
CA VAL A 84 -18.58 4.87 -27.51
C VAL A 84 -19.06 4.11 -26.29
N GLU A 85 -19.62 2.93 -26.45
CA GLU A 85 -20.08 2.07 -25.35
C GLU A 85 -18.92 1.67 -24.45
N GLU A 86 -17.73 1.40 -25.00
CA GLU A 86 -16.52 1.15 -24.23
C GLU A 86 -16.13 2.36 -23.39
N ALA A 87 -16.17 3.57 -23.96
CA ALA A 87 -15.92 4.81 -23.21
C ALA A 87 -16.97 5.07 -22.12
N GLU A 88 -18.26 4.79 -22.40
CA GLU A 88 -19.35 4.90 -21.44
C GLU A 88 -19.21 3.90 -20.29
N ALA A 89 -18.77 2.67 -20.58
CA ALA A 89 -18.47 1.66 -19.57
C ALA A 89 -17.34 2.10 -18.64
N LEU A 90 -16.28 2.72 -19.18
CA LEU A 90 -15.22 3.33 -18.37
C LEU A 90 -15.73 4.48 -17.48
N ALA A 91 -16.65 5.28 -17.99
CA ALA A 91 -17.28 6.38 -17.24
C ALA A 91 -18.23 5.88 -16.14
N ALA A 92 -18.80 4.69 -16.29
CA ALA A 92 -19.69 4.07 -15.30
C ALA A 92 -18.97 3.34 -14.16
N VAL A 93 -17.65 3.22 -14.20
CA VAL A 93 -16.87 2.60 -13.12
C VAL A 93 -17.05 3.40 -11.83
N ASP A 94 -17.30 2.68 -10.72
CA ASP A 94 -17.40 3.29 -9.40
C ASP A 94 -16.11 4.08 -9.06
N PRO A 95 -16.20 5.41 -8.86
CA PRO A 95 -15.03 6.26 -8.59
C PRO A 95 -14.21 5.82 -7.37
N ALA A 96 -14.85 5.20 -6.38
CA ALA A 96 -14.18 4.73 -5.16
C ALA A 96 -13.27 3.50 -5.41
N ARG A 97 -13.53 2.74 -6.46
CA ARG A 97 -12.81 1.53 -6.84
C ARG A 97 -11.96 1.71 -8.10
N ALA A 98 -12.05 2.88 -8.71
CA ALA A 98 -11.43 3.15 -10.01
C ALA A 98 -9.91 3.20 -9.94
N GLN A 99 -9.26 2.46 -10.84
CA GLN A 99 -7.82 2.58 -11.08
C GLN A 99 -7.57 3.67 -12.14
N TRP A 100 -7.55 4.93 -11.72
CA TRP A 100 -7.58 6.09 -12.61
C TRP A 100 -6.48 6.10 -13.66
N LYS A 101 -5.27 5.62 -13.34
CA LYS A 101 -4.17 5.51 -14.32
C LYS A 101 -4.55 4.55 -15.46
N GLN A 102 -5.15 3.43 -15.12
CA GLN A 102 -5.56 2.42 -16.11
C GLN A 102 -6.77 2.88 -16.93
N ILE A 103 -7.79 3.45 -16.27
CA ILE A 103 -8.98 3.99 -16.94
C ILE A 103 -8.59 5.08 -17.94
N THR A 104 -7.68 5.99 -17.55
CA THR A 104 -7.19 7.04 -18.45
C THR A 104 -6.47 6.46 -19.66
N ALA A 105 -5.60 5.47 -19.47
CA ALA A 105 -4.90 4.81 -20.57
C ALA A 105 -5.84 4.07 -21.51
N GLN A 106 -6.87 3.39 -20.98
CA GLN A 106 -7.90 2.72 -21.79
C GLN A 106 -8.74 3.73 -22.58
N LEU A 107 -9.12 4.85 -21.97
CA LEU A 107 -9.88 5.91 -22.65
C LEU A 107 -9.07 6.57 -23.77
N ASP A 108 -7.76 6.77 -23.57
CA ASP A 108 -6.86 7.29 -24.60
C ASP A 108 -6.69 6.28 -25.76
N ASP A 109 -6.64 4.99 -25.48
CA ASP A 109 -6.64 3.93 -26.49
C ASP A 109 -7.96 3.92 -27.31
N VAL A 110 -9.10 3.98 -26.63
CA VAL A 110 -10.42 4.09 -27.31
C VAL A 110 -10.45 5.32 -28.22
N PHE A 111 -9.91 6.44 -27.77
CA PHE A 111 -9.84 7.66 -28.57
C PHE A 111 -8.92 7.51 -29.79
N ALA A 112 -7.77 6.87 -29.64
CA ALA A 112 -6.85 6.60 -30.75
C ALA A 112 -7.52 5.70 -31.80
N ARG A 113 -8.22 4.64 -31.39
CA ARG A 113 -9.00 3.76 -32.31
C ARG A 113 -10.15 4.51 -32.99
N TRP A 114 -10.82 5.43 -32.28
CA TRP A 114 -11.80 6.33 -32.85
C TRP A 114 -11.22 7.20 -33.96
N GLN A 115 -10.09 7.85 -33.71
CA GLN A 115 -9.42 8.70 -34.71
C GLN A 115 -8.96 7.90 -35.92
N GLN A 116 -8.39 6.71 -35.74
CA GLN A 116 -7.99 5.82 -36.81
C GLN A 116 -9.20 5.42 -37.69
N HIS A 117 -10.29 4.98 -37.07
CA HIS A 117 -11.48 4.62 -37.78
C HIS A 117 -12.14 5.82 -38.49
N GLN A 118 -12.00 7.03 -37.98
CA GLN A 118 -12.48 8.24 -38.63
C GLN A 118 -11.67 8.58 -39.87
N HIS A 119 -10.37 8.26 -39.88
CA HIS A 119 -9.46 8.52 -41.00
C HIS A 119 -9.62 7.44 -42.09
N ASP A 120 -9.66 6.18 -41.72
CA ASP A 120 -9.53 5.05 -42.62
C ASP A 120 -10.89 4.43 -43.01
N GLY A 121 -11.92 4.65 -42.21
CA GLY A 121 -13.25 4.02 -42.37
C GLY A 121 -14.19 4.77 -43.34
N PRO A 122 -15.31 4.14 -43.68
CA PRO A 122 -16.36 4.75 -44.48
C PRO A 122 -16.90 6.03 -43.84
N ARG A 123 -17.33 6.98 -44.66
CA ARG A 123 -17.99 8.19 -44.20
C ARG A 123 -19.36 7.86 -43.60
N ILE A 124 -19.52 8.12 -42.34
CA ILE A 124 -20.79 8.00 -41.60
C ILE A 124 -21.61 9.28 -41.83
N PRO A 125 -22.95 9.20 -41.91
CA PRO A 125 -23.81 10.36 -41.97
C PRO A 125 -23.58 11.33 -40.82
N LYS A 126 -23.60 12.62 -41.13
CA LYS A 126 -23.16 13.69 -40.20
C LYS A 126 -23.94 13.69 -38.88
N ASN A 127 -25.23 13.39 -38.93
CA ASN A 127 -26.07 13.39 -37.72
C ASN A 127 -25.64 12.28 -36.74
N GLU A 128 -25.48 11.04 -37.26
CA GLU A 128 -25.06 9.87 -36.47
C GLU A 128 -23.63 10.05 -35.92
N ALA A 129 -22.72 10.55 -36.78
CA ALA A 129 -21.36 10.87 -36.37
C ALA A 129 -21.32 11.92 -35.21
N ASN A 130 -22.15 12.96 -35.29
CA ASN A 130 -22.27 13.99 -34.27
C ASN A 130 -22.85 13.44 -32.98
N ASP A 131 -23.86 12.58 -33.03
CA ASP A 131 -24.49 12.01 -31.83
C ASP A 131 -23.55 11.05 -31.12
N LEU A 132 -22.81 10.20 -31.85
CA LEU A 132 -21.79 9.34 -31.30
C LEU A 132 -20.65 10.16 -30.66
N TRP A 133 -20.25 11.24 -31.33
CA TRP A 133 -19.22 12.16 -30.78
C TRP A 133 -19.69 12.87 -29.51
N LYS A 134 -20.93 13.29 -29.42
CA LYS A 134 -21.48 13.88 -28.17
C LYS A 134 -21.44 12.88 -27.01
N ARG A 135 -21.86 11.64 -27.25
CA ARG A 135 -21.82 10.58 -26.26
C ARG A 135 -20.40 10.30 -25.80
N PHE A 136 -19.45 10.17 -26.72
CA PHE A 136 -18.04 9.96 -26.40
C PHE A 136 -17.46 11.10 -25.55
N ARG A 137 -17.73 12.35 -25.95
CA ARG A 137 -17.30 13.53 -25.17
C ARG A 137 -17.92 13.56 -23.79
N ALA A 138 -19.18 13.21 -23.65
CA ALA A 138 -19.84 13.14 -22.35
C ALA A 138 -19.19 12.09 -21.45
N ALA A 139 -18.93 10.89 -21.96
CA ALA A 139 -18.24 9.83 -21.25
C ALA A 139 -16.84 10.28 -20.78
N ARG A 140 -16.06 10.87 -21.69
CA ARG A 140 -14.74 11.43 -21.37
C ARG A 140 -14.80 12.50 -20.29
N SER A 141 -15.76 13.43 -20.41
CA SER A 141 -15.96 14.48 -19.39
C SER A 141 -16.30 13.90 -18.02
N THR A 142 -17.13 12.86 -17.97
CA THR A 142 -17.47 12.17 -16.71
C THR A 142 -16.24 11.51 -16.09
N VAL A 143 -15.42 10.80 -16.84
CA VAL A 143 -14.16 10.22 -16.37
C VAL A 143 -13.24 11.30 -15.80
N ASP A 144 -13.07 12.41 -16.52
CA ASP A 144 -12.23 13.53 -16.08
C ASP A 144 -12.75 14.20 -14.81
N GLN A 145 -14.06 14.35 -14.66
CA GLN A 145 -14.68 14.89 -13.45
C GLN A 145 -14.48 13.98 -12.25
N HIS A 146 -14.77 12.69 -12.40
CA HIS A 146 -14.58 11.71 -11.32
C HIS A 146 -13.12 11.62 -10.90
N ARG A 147 -12.19 11.58 -11.87
CA ARG A 147 -10.75 11.56 -11.61
C ARG A 147 -10.30 12.80 -10.83
N ARG A 148 -10.73 14.00 -11.25
CA ARG A 148 -10.39 15.26 -10.53
C ARG A 148 -10.94 15.26 -9.12
N ALA A 149 -12.20 14.83 -8.93
CA ALA A 149 -12.81 14.73 -7.62
C ALA A 149 -12.04 13.76 -6.71
N PHE A 150 -11.68 12.59 -7.22
CA PHE A 150 -10.90 11.60 -6.48
C PHE A 150 -9.54 12.14 -6.02
N TYR A 151 -8.76 12.76 -6.91
CA TYR A 151 -7.46 13.31 -6.54
C TYR A 151 -7.59 14.53 -5.61
N SER A 152 -8.62 15.35 -5.78
CA SER A 152 -8.89 16.47 -4.88
C SER A 152 -9.21 15.99 -3.45
N GLU A 153 -10.01 14.93 -3.33
CA GLU A 153 -10.33 14.31 -2.04
C GLU A 153 -9.09 13.67 -1.41
N LEU A 154 -8.31 12.94 -2.22
CA LEU A 154 -7.05 12.35 -1.76
C LEU A 154 -6.06 13.40 -1.25
N ASP A 155 -5.95 14.52 -1.96
CA ASP A 155 -5.10 15.64 -1.55
C ASP A 155 -5.60 16.30 -0.26
N ALA A 156 -6.91 16.39 -0.06
CA ALA A 156 -7.49 16.87 1.19
C ALA A 156 -7.15 15.93 2.35
N GLN A 157 -7.36 14.62 2.18
CA GLN A 157 -7.01 13.60 3.17
C GLN A 157 -5.51 13.61 3.52
N HIS A 158 -4.64 13.78 2.51
CA HIS A 158 -3.20 13.91 2.73
C HIS A 158 -2.84 15.16 3.52
N ARG A 159 -3.50 16.30 3.26
CA ARG A 159 -3.28 17.54 4.03
C ARG A 159 -3.69 17.37 5.49
N ASP A 160 -4.88 16.79 5.72
CA ASP A 160 -5.38 16.55 7.07
C ASP A 160 -4.50 15.57 7.86
N ALA A 161 -4.08 14.49 7.23
CA ALA A 161 -3.15 13.54 7.82
C ALA A 161 -1.78 14.19 8.12
N ARG A 162 -1.30 15.06 7.24
CA ARG A 162 -0.07 15.82 7.44
C ARG A 162 -0.16 16.73 8.65
N THR A 163 -1.25 17.48 8.79
CA THR A 163 -1.47 18.37 9.94
C THR A 163 -1.48 17.58 11.23
N ARG A 164 -2.27 16.49 11.31
CA ARG A 164 -2.30 15.62 12.51
C ARG A 164 -0.93 15.06 12.85
N LYS A 165 -0.18 14.59 11.88
CA LYS A 165 1.18 14.07 12.11
C LYS A 165 2.17 15.13 12.53
N GLN A 166 2.05 16.36 12.02
CA GLN A 166 2.87 17.49 12.48
C GLN A 166 2.61 17.82 13.96
N GLU A 167 1.34 17.78 14.38
CA GLU A 167 0.96 17.95 15.79
C GLU A 167 1.52 16.83 16.67
N LEU A 168 1.43 15.58 16.23
CA LEU A 168 2.01 14.43 16.94
C LEU A 168 3.54 14.53 17.07
N VAL A 169 4.23 14.98 16.02
CA VAL A 169 5.67 15.25 16.08
C VAL A 169 5.98 16.32 17.12
N ALA A 170 5.27 17.44 17.10
CA ALA A 170 5.46 18.52 18.07
C ALA A 170 5.22 18.04 19.52
N GLN A 171 4.18 17.24 19.75
CA GLN A 171 3.91 16.63 21.05
C GLN A 171 5.03 15.68 21.47
N ALA A 172 5.51 14.82 20.57
CA ALA A 172 6.60 13.88 20.87
C ALA A 172 7.90 14.62 21.19
N GLU A 173 8.25 15.67 20.44
CA GLU A 173 9.42 16.50 20.70
C GLU A 173 9.32 17.24 22.06
N ALA A 174 8.11 17.64 22.46
CA ALA A 174 7.86 18.27 23.76
C ALA A 174 7.99 17.32 24.96
N LEU A 175 8.06 16.00 24.75
CA LEU A 175 8.26 15.03 25.83
C LEU A 175 9.70 14.96 26.33
N ALA A 176 10.69 15.39 25.56
CA ALA A 176 12.11 15.25 25.87
C ALA A 176 12.50 15.75 27.28
N PRO A 177 12.01 16.92 27.81
CA PRO A 177 12.34 17.38 29.15
C PRO A 177 11.85 16.48 30.29
N ARG A 178 10.88 15.61 30.04
CA ARG A 178 10.32 14.69 31.04
C ARG A 178 11.11 13.38 31.15
N GLY A 179 12.08 13.18 30.27
CA GLY A 179 12.93 12.00 30.30
C GLY A 179 12.19 10.68 30.09
N SER A 180 12.70 9.62 30.72
CA SER A 180 12.15 8.27 30.58
C SER A 180 10.71 8.12 31.09
N ASP A 181 10.26 9.00 31.98
CA ASP A 181 8.89 8.99 32.52
C ASP A 181 7.84 9.30 31.44
N ALA A 182 8.24 9.93 30.33
CA ALA A 182 7.35 10.23 29.21
C ALA A 182 7.19 9.07 28.20
N ILE A 183 7.87 7.95 28.37
CA ILE A 183 7.78 6.79 27.46
C ILE A 183 6.33 6.27 27.30
N PRO A 184 5.50 6.16 28.34
CA PRO A 184 4.10 5.78 28.18
C PRO A 184 3.32 6.75 27.28
N ASP A 185 3.53 8.07 27.44
CA ASP A 185 2.88 9.09 26.62
C ASP A 185 3.35 9.01 25.16
N TYR A 186 4.65 8.79 24.93
CA TYR A 186 5.17 8.57 23.58
C TYR A 186 4.56 7.34 22.90
N ARG A 187 4.30 6.25 23.63
CA ARG A 187 3.63 5.06 23.09
C ARG A 187 2.19 5.36 22.68
N GLN A 188 1.49 6.19 23.44
CA GLN A 188 0.15 6.65 23.07
C GLN A 188 0.21 7.47 21.79
N LEU A 189 1.14 8.40 21.65
CA LEU A 189 1.34 9.17 20.41
C LEU A 189 1.70 8.28 19.23
N LEU A 190 2.40 7.18 19.46
CA LEU A 190 2.71 6.19 18.40
C LEU A 190 1.45 5.46 17.90
N ASP A 191 0.50 5.17 18.78
CA ASP A 191 -0.78 4.58 18.39
C ASP A 191 -1.64 5.60 17.65
N ASP A 192 -1.66 6.85 18.08
CA ASP A 192 -2.32 7.94 17.36
C ASP A 192 -1.68 8.18 15.98
N TRP A 193 -0.35 8.02 15.87
CA TRP A 193 0.36 8.08 14.60
C TRP A 193 -0.12 7.03 13.59
N LYS A 194 -0.33 5.80 14.04
CA LYS A 194 -0.85 4.71 13.19
C LYS A 194 -2.23 5.03 12.63
N ASN A 195 -3.03 5.75 13.39
CA ASN A 195 -4.41 6.12 13.04
C ASN A 195 -4.51 7.48 12.30
N ALA A 196 -3.42 8.25 12.21
CA ALA A 196 -3.43 9.60 11.63
C ALA A 196 -3.65 9.64 10.11
N GLY A 197 -3.58 8.50 9.41
CA GLY A 197 -3.73 8.40 7.97
C GLY A 197 -2.40 8.58 7.21
N ARG A 198 -2.50 8.75 5.90
CA ARG A 198 -1.35 8.93 5.00
C ARG A 198 -1.21 10.38 4.56
N ALA A 199 -0.03 10.97 4.77
CA ALA A 199 0.29 12.34 4.35
C ALA A 199 1.01 12.40 2.98
N GLY A 200 1.14 11.26 2.32
CA GLY A 200 1.97 11.07 1.14
C GLY A 200 3.41 10.68 1.49
N LYS A 201 4.00 9.79 0.69
CA LYS A 201 5.29 9.12 1.01
C LYS A 201 6.37 10.08 1.51
N ARG A 202 6.65 11.16 0.75
CA ARG A 202 7.71 12.12 1.10
C ARG A 202 7.48 12.81 2.45
N HIS A 203 6.23 13.18 2.73
CA HIS A 203 5.88 13.84 3.99
C HIS A 203 5.86 12.84 5.15
N ASP A 204 5.34 11.63 4.91
CA ASP A 204 5.34 10.57 5.91
C ASP A 204 6.77 10.19 6.33
N ASP A 205 7.70 10.03 5.39
CA ASP A 205 9.09 9.68 5.66
C ASP A 205 9.78 10.79 6.49
N ALA A 206 9.59 12.06 6.13
CA ALA A 206 10.20 13.19 6.83
C ALA A 206 9.63 13.38 8.26
N LEU A 207 8.31 13.28 8.41
CA LEU A 207 7.65 13.42 9.72
C LEU A 207 7.95 12.22 10.62
N TRP A 208 8.01 11.02 10.06
CA TRP A 208 8.39 9.83 10.81
C TRP A 208 9.81 9.89 11.34
N ALA A 209 10.77 10.39 10.56
CA ALA A 209 12.14 10.55 11.01
C ALA A 209 12.23 11.45 12.27
N ARG A 210 11.49 12.57 12.28
CA ARG A 210 11.42 13.47 13.44
C ARG A 210 10.71 12.84 14.62
N PHE A 211 9.57 12.19 14.37
CA PHE A 211 8.80 11.50 15.41
C PHE A 211 9.63 10.42 16.10
N LYS A 212 10.31 9.59 15.29
CA LYS A 212 11.20 8.54 15.78
C LYS A 212 12.37 9.10 16.57
N ALA A 213 13.02 10.17 16.08
CA ALA A 213 14.14 10.80 16.78
C ALA A 213 13.73 11.33 18.17
N ALA A 214 12.52 11.87 18.30
CA ALA A 214 12.00 12.28 19.60
C ALA A 214 11.84 11.09 20.57
N GLY A 215 11.38 9.95 20.09
CA GLY A 215 11.31 8.72 20.88
C GLY A 215 12.70 8.17 21.25
N ASP A 216 13.63 8.17 20.31
CA ASP A 216 15.00 7.68 20.53
C ASP A 216 15.65 8.40 21.71
N VAL A 217 15.46 9.72 21.85
CA VAL A 217 15.96 10.51 23.01
C VAL A 217 15.44 9.94 24.33
N LEU A 218 14.15 9.63 24.43
CA LEU A 218 13.54 9.10 25.66
C LEU A 218 14.08 7.71 26.01
N PHE A 219 14.24 6.86 25.00
CA PHE A 219 14.77 5.51 25.18
C PHE A 219 16.27 5.52 25.53
N GLU A 220 17.07 6.40 24.93
CA GLU A 220 18.48 6.60 25.29
C GLU A 220 18.63 7.05 26.74
N GLN A 221 17.79 7.99 27.20
CA GLN A 221 17.77 8.41 28.60
C GLN A 221 17.45 7.23 29.55
N ARG A 222 16.43 6.44 29.19
CA ARG A 222 16.07 5.23 29.95
C ARG A 222 17.20 4.21 30.00
N HIS A 223 17.91 4.02 28.88
CA HIS A 223 19.08 3.14 28.85
C HIS A 223 20.22 3.67 29.72
N ALA A 224 20.48 4.98 29.70
CA ALA A 224 21.51 5.60 30.53
C ALA A 224 21.17 5.49 32.05
N GLU A 225 19.92 5.75 32.44
CA GLU A 225 19.43 5.55 33.80
C GLU A 225 19.59 4.09 34.26
N SER A 226 19.18 3.16 33.42
CA SER A 226 19.29 1.71 33.72
C SER A 226 20.75 1.26 33.81
N ALA A 227 21.64 1.82 32.97
CA ALA A 227 23.07 1.54 33.07
C ALA A 227 23.68 2.07 34.35
N ALA A 228 23.34 3.30 34.75
CA ALA A 228 23.77 3.91 35.99
C ALA A 228 23.27 3.12 37.22
N GLU A 229 21.99 2.71 37.24
CA GLU A 229 21.45 1.84 38.30
C GLU A 229 22.17 0.50 38.37
N ASN A 230 22.48 -0.12 37.22
CA ASN A 230 23.23 -1.38 37.20
C ASN A 230 24.67 -1.22 37.71
N GLU A 231 25.32 -0.13 37.38
CA GLU A 231 26.68 0.19 37.91
C GLU A 231 26.65 0.38 39.41
N GLU A 232 25.69 1.16 39.95
CA GLU A 232 25.48 1.34 41.39
C GLU A 232 25.21 -0.01 42.08
N PHE A 233 24.30 -0.82 41.53
CA PHE A 233 23.98 -2.14 42.10
C PHE A 233 25.19 -3.09 42.09
N SER A 234 26.05 -3.01 41.06
CA SER A 234 27.29 -3.79 41.01
C SER A 234 28.28 -3.33 42.07
N ALA A 235 28.44 -2.02 42.24
CA ALA A 235 29.30 -1.47 43.31
C ALA A 235 28.79 -1.86 44.72
N ASN A 236 27.47 -1.82 44.92
CA ASN A 236 26.83 -2.27 46.15
C ASN A 236 27.05 -3.77 46.40
N LEU A 237 27.02 -4.59 45.35
CA LEU A 237 27.32 -6.02 45.43
C LEU A 237 28.76 -6.27 45.88
N GLU A 238 29.73 -5.56 45.29
CA GLU A 238 31.14 -5.65 45.71
C GLU A 238 31.34 -5.22 47.17
N ALA A 239 30.71 -4.12 47.59
CA ALA A 239 30.77 -3.67 48.98
C ALA A 239 30.14 -4.69 49.94
N LYS A 240 29.00 -5.28 49.63
CA LYS A 240 28.37 -6.32 50.45
C LYS A 240 29.21 -7.61 50.48
N GLN A 241 29.83 -8.00 49.36
CA GLN A 241 30.75 -9.13 49.32
C GLN A 241 31.97 -8.90 50.19
N ALA A 242 32.55 -7.69 50.19
CA ALA A 242 33.65 -7.34 51.07
C ALA A 242 33.26 -7.44 52.56
N LEU A 243 32.04 -6.97 52.93
CA LEU A 243 31.52 -7.14 54.29
C LEU A 243 31.31 -8.61 54.66
N LEU A 244 30.84 -9.43 53.76
CA LEU A 244 30.69 -10.88 53.98
C LEU A 244 32.07 -11.53 54.20
N THR A 245 33.08 -11.13 53.42
CA THR A 245 34.46 -11.62 53.64
C THR A 245 35.01 -11.21 54.98
N GLU A 246 34.72 -9.97 55.42
CA GLU A 246 35.08 -9.48 56.78
C GLU A 246 34.34 -10.25 57.89
N ALA A 247 33.10 -10.65 57.61
CA ALA A 247 32.24 -11.37 58.55
C ALA A 247 32.52 -12.89 58.62
N GLU A 248 33.09 -13.51 57.60
CA GLU A 248 33.35 -14.96 57.52
C GLU A 248 34.08 -15.55 58.75
N PRO A 249 35.09 -14.88 59.33
CA PRO A 249 35.73 -15.38 60.54
C PRO A 249 34.77 -15.56 61.71
N LEU A 250 33.61 -14.86 61.73
CA LEU A 250 32.59 -15.03 62.77
C LEU A 250 31.98 -16.42 62.80
N LEU A 251 32.03 -17.17 61.70
CA LEU A 251 31.56 -18.58 61.64
C LEU A 251 32.44 -19.53 62.45
N GLN A 252 33.65 -19.10 62.84
CA GLN A 252 34.59 -19.87 63.66
C GLN A 252 34.73 -19.21 65.02
N ALA A 253 34.04 -18.11 65.32
CA ALA A 253 34.14 -17.39 66.54
C ALA A 253 33.59 -18.21 67.72
N THR A 254 34.31 -18.12 68.85
CA THR A 254 33.94 -18.69 70.17
C THR A 254 33.65 -17.64 71.22
N ASP A 255 34.21 -16.45 71.01
CA ASP A 255 33.95 -15.28 71.94
C ASP A 255 32.63 -14.60 71.45
N ARG A 256 31.60 -14.82 72.24
CA ARG A 256 30.25 -14.26 72.02
C ARG A 256 30.22 -12.74 71.99
N VAL A 257 30.96 -12.09 72.94
CA VAL A 257 30.88 -10.61 73.09
C VAL A 257 31.58 -9.92 71.92
N ALA A 258 32.76 -10.39 71.55
CA ALA A 258 33.50 -9.88 70.41
C ALA A 258 32.77 -10.14 69.13
N ALA A 259 32.19 -11.35 68.89
CA ALA A 259 31.44 -11.71 67.72
C ALA A 259 30.20 -10.81 67.57
N ARG A 260 29.43 -10.59 68.60
CA ARG A 260 28.27 -9.71 68.56
C ARG A 260 28.61 -8.27 68.20
N LYS A 261 29.67 -7.72 68.85
CA LYS A 261 30.12 -6.37 68.53
C LYS A 261 30.52 -6.20 67.09
N THR A 262 31.29 -7.14 66.55
CA THR A 262 31.71 -7.14 65.14
C THR A 262 30.53 -7.27 64.21
N LEU A 263 29.62 -8.21 64.46
CA LEU A 263 28.40 -8.42 63.65
C LEU A 263 27.50 -7.18 63.59
N THR A 264 27.31 -6.51 64.75
CA THR A 264 26.54 -5.26 64.84
C THR A 264 27.16 -4.15 63.96
N GLY A 265 28.50 -4.04 63.94
CA GLY A 265 29.20 -3.11 63.07
C GLY A 265 29.03 -3.43 61.56
N ILE A 266 29.06 -4.72 61.20
CA ILE A 266 28.83 -5.18 59.84
C ILE A 266 27.38 -4.93 59.40
N GLN A 267 26.38 -5.28 60.23
CA GLN A 267 24.96 -5.05 59.96
C GLN A 267 24.67 -3.57 59.68
N ARG A 268 25.21 -2.65 60.49
CA ARG A 268 25.04 -1.22 60.27
C ARG A 268 25.57 -0.79 58.89
N ARG A 269 26.79 -1.21 58.55
CA ARG A 269 27.42 -0.92 57.24
C ARG A 269 26.65 -1.59 56.09
N TRP A 270 26.09 -2.78 56.33
CA TRP A 270 25.24 -3.49 55.37
C TRP A 270 23.98 -2.73 55.01
N ASP A 271 23.33 -2.14 56.02
CA ASP A 271 22.11 -1.35 55.86
C ASP A 271 22.37 -0.01 55.16
N GLU A 272 23.61 0.54 55.29
CA GLU A 272 24.03 1.75 54.56
C GLU A 272 24.31 1.49 53.08
N ILE A 273 24.60 0.24 52.67
CA ILE A 273 24.80 -0.15 51.32
C ILE A 273 23.42 -0.40 50.68
N GLY A 274 23.19 0.20 49.51
CA GLY A 274 21.92 0.11 48.80
C GLY A 274 21.61 -1.28 48.21
N LYS A 275 20.76 -1.27 47.18
CA LYS A 275 20.33 -2.46 46.50
C LYS A 275 21.46 -3.10 45.67
N VAL A 276 21.41 -4.42 45.52
CA VAL A 276 22.29 -5.22 44.66
C VAL A 276 21.52 -5.79 43.48
N PRO A 277 22.19 -6.29 42.44
CA PRO A 277 21.51 -6.93 41.30
C PRO A 277 20.58 -8.04 41.79
N ARG A 278 19.37 -8.10 41.23
CA ARG A 278 18.29 -9.03 41.64
C ARG A 278 18.73 -10.50 41.72
N ALA A 279 19.60 -10.90 40.80
CA ALA A 279 20.14 -12.25 40.73
C ALA A 279 21.00 -12.63 41.94
N ASP A 280 21.62 -11.63 42.56
CA ASP A 280 22.59 -11.80 43.66
C ASP A 280 21.97 -11.62 45.05
N VAL A 281 20.79 -10.99 45.13
CA VAL A 281 20.14 -10.67 46.44
C VAL A 281 20.11 -11.90 47.33
N ARG A 282 19.54 -13.02 46.86
CA ARG A 282 19.39 -14.23 47.65
C ARG A 282 20.74 -14.78 48.11
N ARG A 283 21.74 -14.79 47.27
CA ARG A 283 23.06 -15.31 47.55
C ARG A 283 23.74 -14.54 48.69
N VAL A 284 23.70 -13.20 48.69
CA VAL A 284 24.34 -12.37 49.68
C VAL A 284 23.55 -12.37 51.00
N GLU A 285 22.23 -12.36 50.95
CA GLU A 285 21.38 -12.41 52.14
C GLU A 285 21.49 -13.77 52.86
N ASP A 286 21.51 -14.88 52.16
CA ASP A 286 21.67 -16.23 52.74
C ASP A 286 23.04 -16.37 53.46
N ARG A 287 24.10 -15.80 52.85
CA ARG A 287 25.44 -15.81 53.51
C ARG A 287 25.46 -14.97 54.77
N LEU A 288 24.89 -13.78 54.76
CA LEU A 288 24.78 -12.96 55.95
C LEU A 288 23.97 -13.68 57.04
N ARG A 289 22.83 -14.25 56.69
CA ARG A 289 21.96 -14.98 57.60
C ARG A 289 22.67 -16.16 58.26
N ALA A 290 23.50 -16.90 57.53
CA ALA A 290 24.28 -17.99 58.09
C ALA A 290 25.25 -17.51 59.19
N ILE A 291 25.88 -16.35 59.00
CA ILE A 291 26.76 -15.74 59.99
C ILE A 291 25.95 -15.26 61.19
N GLU A 292 24.82 -14.59 60.98
CA GLU A 292 23.90 -14.15 62.02
C GLU A 292 23.41 -15.30 62.90
N ASP A 293 23.00 -16.41 62.26
CA ASP A 293 22.53 -17.59 62.96
C ASP A 293 23.62 -18.26 63.79
N HIS A 294 24.88 -18.28 63.32
CA HIS A 294 25.99 -18.78 64.09
C HIS A 294 26.23 -17.93 65.38
N VAL A 295 26.29 -16.60 65.24
CA VAL A 295 26.47 -15.69 66.35
C VAL A 295 25.33 -15.79 67.38
N ARG A 296 24.07 -15.90 66.87
CA ARG A 296 22.89 -16.14 67.69
C ARG A 296 23.01 -17.46 68.47
N GLY A 297 23.50 -18.50 67.81
CA GLY A 297 23.77 -19.80 68.43
C GLY A 297 24.73 -19.72 69.60
N LEU A 298 25.78 -18.90 69.53
CA LEU A 298 26.72 -18.64 70.63
C LEU A 298 26.02 -17.95 71.85
N GLU A 299 25.14 -17.00 71.56
CA GLU A 299 24.34 -16.32 72.56
C GLU A 299 23.37 -17.29 73.29
N ASP A 300 22.66 -18.12 72.45
CA ASP A 300 21.75 -19.12 73.00
C ASP A 300 22.43 -20.20 73.80
N ALA A 301 23.63 -20.64 73.40
CA ALA A 301 24.43 -21.61 74.18
C ALA A 301 24.85 -21.04 75.56
N HIS A 302 25.34 -19.82 75.54
CA HIS A 302 25.73 -19.12 76.82
C HIS A 302 24.51 -18.89 77.72
N TRP A 303 23.33 -18.51 77.18
CA TRP A 303 22.11 -18.32 77.94
C TRP A 303 21.66 -19.66 78.56
N LYS A 304 21.72 -20.78 77.81
CA LYS A 304 21.43 -22.10 78.34
C LYS A 304 22.39 -22.53 79.46
N GLU A 305 23.71 -22.21 79.39
CA GLU A 305 24.70 -22.52 80.38
C GLU A 305 24.59 -21.63 81.60
N SER A 306 24.24 -20.37 81.44
CA SER A 306 24.14 -19.37 82.56
C SER A 306 22.73 -19.34 83.17
N ASN A 307 21.75 -20.06 82.67
CA ASN A 307 20.40 -20.03 83.19
C ASN A 307 20.37 -20.55 84.67
N PRO A 308 19.98 -19.70 85.61
CA PRO A 308 20.06 -20.01 87.05
C PRO A 308 19.14 -21.16 87.43
N GLU A 309 18.00 -21.34 86.79
CA GLU A 309 17.07 -22.47 87.03
C GLU A 309 17.69 -23.81 86.69
N ARG A 310 18.48 -23.88 85.60
CA ARG A 310 19.15 -25.13 85.21
C ARG A 310 20.29 -25.48 86.15
N LYS A 311 21.07 -24.48 86.61
CA LYS A 311 22.10 -24.63 87.62
C LYS A 311 21.50 -25.04 88.95
N ALA A 312 20.36 -24.49 89.36
CA ALA A 312 19.67 -24.87 90.59
C ALA A 312 19.14 -26.33 90.47
N ARG A 313 18.62 -26.79 89.35
CA ARG A 313 18.21 -28.18 89.15
C ARG A 313 19.38 -29.17 89.14
N GLN A 314 20.52 -28.84 88.55
CA GLN A 314 21.73 -29.67 88.56
C GLN A 314 22.33 -29.74 89.94
N ASN A 315 22.42 -28.64 90.69
CA ASN A 315 22.91 -28.62 92.02
C ASN A 315 21.97 -29.34 93.04
N GLY A 316 20.65 -29.27 92.80
CA GLY A 316 19.63 -30.02 93.57
C GLY A 316 19.69 -31.54 93.37
N LEU A 317 20.05 -31.98 92.18
CA LEU A 317 20.25 -33.41 91.88
C LEU A 317 21.59 -33.93 92.45
N ALA A 318 22.65 -33.09 92.45
CA ALA A 318 23.97 -33.44 93.06
C ALA A 318 23.96 -33.47 94.61
N SER A 319 22.99 -32.83 95.27
CA SER A 319 22.80 -32.85 96.70
C SER A 319 21.97 -34.01 97.26
N GLN A 320 21.45 -34.88 96.32
CA GLN A 320 20.67 -36.06 96.71
C GLN A 320 21.42 -37.40 96.51
N GLN A 321 22.69 -37.35 96.16
CA GLN A 321 23.66 -38.49 96.24
C GLN A 321 24.58 -38.35 97.46
#